data_a9ccaed2749dadaa7e2f5c18f481e41f
#
_entry.id   a9ccaed2749dadaa7e2f5c18f481e41f
#
_cell.length_a   1.000
_cell.length_b   1.000
_cell.length_c   1.000
_cell.angle_alpha   90.00
_cell.angle_beta   90.00
_cell.angle_gamma   90.00
#
_symmetry.space_group_name_H-M   'P 1'
#
loop_
_entity.id
_entity.type
_entity.pdbx_description
1 polymer ?
#
loop_
_entity_poly.entity_id
_entity_poly.type
_entity_poly.pdbx_seq_one_letter_code
_entity_poly.pdbx_strand_id
1 'polypeptide(L)'
;MQHFKQINWKKFLLQGVLPCLLAVAVGFISRYQLELSDGVTPSFLELQWPLYAPLNALTAFCLTLILFAVLGKWSCATGISGAVFTVIALINYYTRDLHGSALMPQDILNLGTAAEVMGSYTLKITKDVVTIVLLYLPILAIVFVQAQLVKGAPKHASWKMRGVRVAGSALGVFLVMFFGYFGPVTIKPKSTYGWAWQNTYYTYGYLAGTIEATSLMSDPIIEPENYTDTAVQTAAQKAGDYVAPASPESAEDYPDVVLILSESFYDFDLVTDLQADTDIMPVTKNLPNSVYGHTISPHVGGGTNSTEYEMLTSNSLILMPSITPFNWLNLYNANSVVSYLKGLGYSTMAAHPYTNSNYRRDSAWLAMGFDETHFQDDFTSQEYYGSRPYQTDSATYRDWEKMYEAMPEDKPRFSFLVSIQSHGDYDMNDASLDIVHAGTDYGEYDELMNEYLSCIKMTDAAVQELCDYFTEQYEKTGRKVIVAMAGDHAPSFVKHVADASFAATNNDLQILERSTPFFIWANYPLEHTAAATSTTDPLNRMDMVMLAPTLLQQAGLPLSDYYKYLLEMKHNTPVVTAANAVSYTHLTLPTTPYV
;
A
#
# COMPACT_ATOMS: atom_id res chain seq x y z
N MET A 1 -62.41 -11.01 -22.86
CA MET A 1 -61.76 -9.70 -22.88
C MET A 1 -62.45 -8.76 -21.88
N GLN A 2 -62.22 -8.87 -20.58
CA GLN A 2 -62.68 -7.89 -19.59
C GLN A 2 -61.97 -8.21 -18.28
N HIS A 3 -60.86 -7.53 -18.02
CA HIS A 3 -60.29 -7.24 -16.67
C HIS A 3 -58.93 -6.55 -16.78
N PHE A 4 -58.76 -5.57 -17.70
CA PHE A 4 -57.80 -4.53 -17.46
C PHE A 4 -58.46 -3.57 -16.43
N LYS A 5 -58.28 -3.81 -15.11
CA LYS A 5 -58.55 -2.79 -14.09
C LYS A 5 -57.85 -1.52 -14.50
N GLN A 6 -58.57 -0.42 -14.65
CA GLN A 6 -58.03 0.89 -14.96
C GLN A 6 -56.91 1.18 -13.99
N ILE A 7 -55.66 1.26 -14.48
CA ILE A 7 -54.50 1.63 -13.71
C ILE A 7 -54.74 3.07 -13.21
N ASN A 8 -54.78 3.25 -11.87
CA ASN A 8 -54.82 4.59 -11.33
C ASN A 8 -53.45 5.25 -11.52
N TRP A 9 -53.27 5.90 -12.69
CA TRP A 9 -52.03 6.52 -13.12
C TRP A 9 -51.49 7.53 -12.11
N LYS A 10 -52.37 8.31 -11.44
CA LYS A 10 -51.94 9.23 -10.39
C LYS A 10 -51.28 8.50 -9.21
N LYS A 11 -51.86 7.40 -8.78
CA LYS A 11 -51.30 6.57 -7.71
C LYS A 11 -50.02 5.88 -8.14
N PHE A 12 -49.97 5.37 -9.37
CA PHE A 12 -48.76 4.77 -9.96
C PHE A 12 -47.60 5.76 -10.00
N LEU A 13 -47.83 6.97 -10.49
CA LEU A 13 -46.81 8.04 -10.55
C LEU A 13 -46.35 8.47 -9.16
N LEU A 14 -47.27 8.74 -8.23
CA LEU A 14 -46.92 9.28 -6.90
C LEU A 14 -46.32 8.23 -5.94
N GLN A 15 -46.74 6.96 -6.03
CA GLN A 15 -46.31 5.92 -5.09
C GLN A 15 -45.29 4.94 -5.68
N GLY A 16 -45.05 4.98 -6.98
CA GLY A 16 -44.08 4.14 -7.70
C GLY A 16 -42.96 4.95 -8.35
N VAL A 17 -43.30 5.72 -9.39
CA VAL A 17 -42.30 6.40 -10.24
C VAL A 17 -41.57 7.50 -9.49
N LEU A 18 -42.28 8.41 -8.82
CA LEU A 18 -41.66 9.54 -8.14
C LEU A 18 -40.71 9.12 -6.99
N PRO A 19 -41.07 8.17 -6.08
CA PRO A 19 -40.12 7.66 -5.11
C PRO A 19 -38.89 7.00 -5.73
N CYS A 20 -39.02 6.33 -6.88
CA CYS A 20 -37.91 5.75 -7.62
C CYS A 20 -36.98 6.85 -8.16
N LEU A 21 -37.51 7.90 -8.80
CA LEU A 21 -36.72 9.03 -9.29
C LEU A 21 -36.00 9.76 -8.16
N LEU A 22 -36.65 9.94 -7.02
CA LEU A 22 -36.03 10.50 -5.81
C LEU A 22 -34.90 9.62 -5.28
N ALA A 23 -35.02 8.29 -5.38
CA ALA A 23 -33.96 7.38 -5.01
C ALA A 23 -32.76 7.45 -5.99
N VAL A 24 -33.00 7.66 -7.28
CA VAL A 24 -31.94 7.93 -8.26
C VAL A 24 -31.22 9.23 -7.92
N ALA A 25 -31.94 10.29 -7.51
CA ALA A 25 -31.32 11.54 -7.07
C ALA A 25 -30.38 11.32 -5.86
N VAL A 26 -30.72 10.41 -4.93
CA VAL A 26 -29.81 10.01 -3.84
C VAL A 26 -28.57 9.29 -4.38
N GLY A 27 -28.68 8.51 -5.45
CA GLY A 27 -27.51 7.93 -6.12
C GLY A 27 -26.51 9.00 -6.59
N PHE A 28 -27.00 10.13 -7.10
CA PHE A 28 -26.14 11.28 -7.48
C PHE A 28 -25.51 11.96 -6.28
N ILE A 29 -26.21 12.08 -5.16
CA ILE A 29 -25.64 12.65 -3.92
C ILE A 29 -24.56 11.71 -3.37
N SER A 30 -24.84 10.41 -3.28
CA SER A 30 -23.89 9.40 -2.78
C SER A 30 -22.64 9.32 -3.64
N ARG A 31 -22.80 9.37 -4.96
CA ARG A 31 -21.67 9.49 -5.87
C ARG A 31 -20.82 10.71 -5.54
N TYR A 32 -21.45 11.88 -5.36
CA TYR A 32 -20.74 13.14 -5.06
C TYR A 32 -19.97 13.05 -3.73
N GLN A 33 -20.54 12.41 -2.69
CA GLN A 33 -19.84 12.17 -1.44
C GLN A 33 -18.57 11.32 -1.62
N LEU A 34 -18.66 10.26 -2.44
CA LEU A 34 -17.54 9.37 -2.72
C LEU A 34 -16.43 10.07 -3.51
N GLU A 35 -16.78 10.87 -4.50
CA GLU A 35 -15.79 11.64 -5.29
C GLU A 35 -15.13 12.73 -4.46
N LEU A 36 -15.87 13.40 -3.59
CA LEU A 36 -15.30 14.35 -2.65
C LEU A 36 -14.32 13.68 -1.68
N SER A 37 -14.60 12.46 -1.26
CA SER A 37 -13.71 11.69 -0.40
C SER A 37 -12.38 11.32 -1.08
N ASP A 38 -12.35 11.26 -2.42
CA ASP A 38 -11.13 11.05 -3.20
C ASP A 38 -10.31 12.35 -3.43
N GLY A 39 -10.77 13.50 -2.90
CA GLY A 39 -10.15 14.80 -3.17
C GLY A 39 -10.38 15.33 -4.58
N VAL A 40 -11.25 14.70 -5.33
CA VAL A 40 -11.72 15.22 -6.60
C VAL A 40 -12.70 16.36 -6.30
N THR A 41 -12.40 17.58 -6.77
CA THR A 41 -13.40 18.63 -6.81
C THR A 41 -14.35 18.27 -7.93
N PRO A 42 -15.57 17.77 -7.64
CA PRO A 42 -16.46 17.31 -8.68
C PRO A 42 -17.04 18.51 -9.41
N SER A 43 -16.30 19.07 -10.35
CA SER A 43 -16.92 19.97 -11.30
C SER A 43 -17.68 19.13 -12.32
N PHE A 44 -18.95 19.44 -12.51
CA PHE A 44 -19.86 18.74 -13.43
C PHE A 44 -19.37 18.73 -14.89
N LEU A 45 -18.27 19.45 -15.18
CA LEU A 45 -17.74 19.74 -16.51
C LEU A 45 -16.34 19.14 -16.80
N GLU A 46 -15.59 18.73 -15.79
CA GLU A 46 -14.17 18.33 -15.97
C GLU A 46 -13.92 16.84 -16.15
N LEU A 47 -14.88 16.04 -15.78
CA LEU A 47 -14.75 14.59 -15.97
C LEU A 47 -15.11 14.25 -17.42
N GLN A 48 -14.53 13.27 -18.04
CA GLN A 48 -14.86 12.75 -19.39
C GLN A 48 -16.31 12.21 -19.47
N TRP A 49 -17.29 13.05 -19.38
CA TRP A 49 -18.38 12.94 -18.51
C TRP A 49 -19.74 13.16 -19.06
N PRO A 50 -20.24 12.74 -20.06
CA PRO A 50 -21.67 12.46 -19.92
C PRO A 50 -21.97 11.04 -19.46
N LEU A 51 -21.00 10.11 -19.51
CA LEU A 51 -21.28 8.68 -19.30
C LEU A 51 -21.02 8.19 -17.88
N TYR A 52 -19.90 8.60 -17.25
CA TYR A 52 -19.49 8.01 -15.98
C TYR A 52 -20.24 8.55 -14.76
N ALA A 53 -20.68 9.82 -14.75
CA ALA A 53 -21.49 10.33 -13.65
C ALA A 53 -22.83 9.63 -13.50
N PRO A 54 -23.62 9.50 -14.58
CA PRO A 54 -24.83 8.68 -14.52
C PRO A 54 -24.54 7.21 -14.17
N LEU A 55 -23.45 6.62 -14.67
CA LEU A 55 -23.09 5.25 -14.36
C LEU A 55 -22.84 5.08 -12.86
N ASN A 56 -22.00 5.93 -12.24
CA ASN A 56 -21.73 5.87 -10.80
C ASN A 56 -23.00 6.09 -9.96
N ALA A 57 -23.85 7.07 -10.34
CA ALA A 57 -25.11 7.32 -9.66
C ALA A 57 -26.09 6.14 -9.75
N LEU A 58 -26.18 5.50 -10.91
CA LEU A 58 -27.01 4.32 -11.12
C LEU A 58 -26.44 3.08 -10.40
N THR A 59 -25.12 2.98 -10.32
CA THR A 59 -24.45 1.94 -9.53
C THR A 59 -24.77 2.10 -8.04
N ALA A 60 -24.71 3.33 -7.51
CA ALA A 60 -25.17 3.60 -6.13
C ALA A 60 -26.67 3.28 -5.95
N PHE A 61 -27.48 3.59 -6.94
CA PHE A 61 -28.90 3.27 -6.93
C PHE A 61 -29.19 1.76 -6.92
N CYS A 62 -28.29 0.91 -7.46
CA CYS A 62 -28.46 -0.56 -7.39
C CYS A 62 -28.57 -1.05 -5.93
N LEU A 63 -27.79 -0.50 -5.00
CA LEU A 63 -27.93 -0.82 -3.57
C LEU A 63 -29.33 -0.48 -3.05
N THR A 64 -29.85 0.69 -3.46
CA THR A 64 -31.21 1.09 -3.09
C THR A 64 -32.25 0.12 -3.64
N LEU A 65 -32.07 -0.36 -4.89
CA LEU A 65 -32.98 -1.36 -5.50
C LEU A 65 -32.94 -2.70 -4.74
N ILE A 66 -31.76 -3.17 -4.37
CA ILE A 66 -31.57 -4.41 -3.58
C ILE A 66 -32.29 -4.27 -2.23
N LEU A 67 -32.04 -3.18 -1.51
CA LEU A 67 -32.69 -2.89 -0.25
C LEU A 67 -34.22 -2.73 -0.39
N PHE A 68 -34.68 -2.10 -1.47
CA PHE A 68 -36.10 -1.98 -1.76
C PHE A 68 -36.75 -3.34 -2.05
N ALA A 69 -36.07 -4.23 -2.76
CA ALA A 69 -36.54 -5.58 -3.00
C ALA A 69 -36.83 -6.32 -1.68
N VAL A 70 -35.96 -6.17 -0.69
CA VAL A 70 -36.08 -6.81 0.62
C VAL A 70 -37.08 -6.06 1.50
N LEU A 71 -36.88 -4.76 1.73
CA LEU A 71 -37.63 -3.97 2.72
C LEU A 71 -39.01 -3.54 2.24
N GLY A 72 -39.20 -3.38 0.94
CA GLY A 72 -40.46 -2.98 0.32
C GLY A 72 -40.89 -1.54 0.57
N LYS A 73 -40.02 -0.71 1.11
CA LYS A 73 -40.26 0.70 1.41
C LYS A 73 -39.14 1.55 0.84
N TRP A 74 -39.46 2.44 -0.10
CA TRP A 74 -38.47 3.34 -0.72
C TRP A 74 -37.72 4.17 0.32
N SER A 75 -38.43 4.80 1.27
CA SER A 75 -37.81 5.66 2.27
C SER A 75 -36.76 4.91 3.14
N CYS A 76 -37.06 3.67 3.55
CA CYS A 76 -36.10 2.89 4.31
C CYS A 76 -34.88 2.47 3.43
N ALA A 77 -35.16 2.00 2.21
CA ALA A 77 -34.10 1.57 1.29
C ALA A 77 -33.17 2.74 0.93
N THR A 78 -33.74 3.90 0.62
CA THR A 78 -33.00 5.12 0.27
C THR A 78 -32.19 5.66 1.45
N GLY A 79 -32.79 5.68 2.66
CA GLY A 79 -32.08 6.16 3.86
C GLY A 79 -30.89 5.28 4.24
N ILE A 80 -31.10 3.94 4.23
CA ILE A 80 -30.02 2.99 4.53
C ILE A 80 -28.92 3.05 3.45
N SER A 81 -29.29 3.06 2.17
CA SER A 81 -28.32 3.16 1.07
C SER A 81 -27.47 4.44 1.18
N GLY A 82 -28.11 5.59 1.41
CA GLY A 82 -27.41 6.86 1.60
C GLY A 82 -26.48 6.84 2.82
N ALA A 83 -26.91 6.26 3.95
CA ALA A 83 -26.07 6.12 5.13
C ALA A 83 -24.84 5.24 4.86
N VAL A 84 -25.02 4.11 4.17
CA VAL A 84 -23.91 3.22 3.78
C VAL A 84 -22.88 3.96 2.93
N PHE A 85 -23.31 4.70 1.90
CA PHE A 85 -22.37 5.45 1.07
C PHE A 85 -21.71 6.63 1.80
N THR A 86 -22.42 7.29 2.74
CA THR A 86 -21.81 8.32 3.59
C THR A 86 -20.69 7.72 4.45
N VAL A 87 -20.92 6.54 5.05
CA VAL A 87 -19.90 5.84 5.84
C VAL A 87 -18.73 5.40 4.97
N ILE A 88 -18.99 4.83 3.79
CA ILE A 88 -17.93 4.45 2.85
C ILE A 88 -17.11 5.69 2.45
N ALA A 89 -17.75 6.82 2.17
CA ALA A 89 -17.05 8.06 1.82
C ALA A 89 -16.17 8.57 2.97
N LEU A 90 -16.62 8.48 4.22
CA LEU A 90 -15.79 8.84 5.38
C LEU A 90 -14.60 7.89 5.55
N ILE A 91 -14.82 6.59 5.44
CA ILE A 91 -13.74 5.60 5.50
C ILE A 91 -12.73 5.88 4.37
N ASN A 92 -13.20 6.06 3.14
CA ASN A 92 -12.34 6.35 1.99
C ASN A 92 -11.53 7.64 2.18
N TYR A 93 -12.17 8.69 2.71
CA TYR A 93 -11.51 9.96 3.01
C TYR A 93 -10.31 9.73 3.95
N TYR A 94 -10.51 9.06 5.08
CA TYR A 94 -9.46 8.83 6.05
C TYR A 94 -8.42 7.81 5.56
N THR A 95 -8.82 6.76 4.84
CA THR A 95 -7.86 5.83 4.21
C THR A 95 -6.94 6.59 3.27
N ARG A 96 -7.48 7.45 2.42
CA ARG A 96 -6.67 8.28 1.52
C ARG A 96 -5.79 9.28 2.28
N ASP A 97 -6.32 9.92 3.32
CA ASP A 97 -5.57 10.91 4.10
C ASP A 97 -4.38 10.27 4.82
N LEU A 98 -4.55 9.06 5.35
CA LEU A 98 -3.53 8.32 6.09
C LEU A 98 -2.57 7.54 5.19
N HIS A 99 -3.08 6.87 4.15
CA HIS A 99 -2.30 5.94 3.32
C HIS A 99 -1.99 6.49 1.91
N GLY A 100 -2.46 7.69 1.57
CA GLY A 100 -2.25 8.26 0.24
C GLY A 100 -3.02 7.59 -0.91
N SER A 101 -3.75 6.51 -0.65
CA SER A 101 -4.50 5.72 -1.62
C SER A 101 -5.98 5.59 -1.25
N ALA A 102 -6.85 5.51 -2.25
CA ALA A 102 -8.28 5.33 -2.05
C ALA A 102 -8.60 3.92 -1.52
N LEU A 103 -9.70 3.81 -0.76
CA LEU A 103 -10.21 2.54 -0.25
C LEU A 103 -10.55 1.59 -1.40
N MET A 104 -10.00 0.38 -1.35
CA MET A 104 -10.18 -0.66 -2.34
C MET A 104 -11.09 -1.79 -1.82
N PRO A 105 -11.74 -2.58 -2.69
CA PRO A 105 -12.60 -3.69 -2.27
C PRO A 105 -11.92 -4.70 -1.35
N GLN A 106 -10.63 -4.97 -1.56
CA GLN A 106 -9.84 -5.91 -0.75
C GLN A 106 -9.59 -5.40 0.67
N ASP A 107 -9.62 -4.08 0.91
CA ASP A 107 -9.42 -3.52 2.25
C ASP A 107 -10.52 -3.94 3.22
N ILE A 108 -11.67 -4.40 2.70
CA ILE A 108 -12.74 -5.01 3.51
C ILE A 108 -12.20 -6.24 4.27
N LEU A 109 -11.25 -6.98 3.70
CA LEU A 109 -10.66 -8.15 4.36
C LEU A 109 -9.70 -7.75 5.48
N ASN A 110 -9.21 -6.52 5.45
CA ASN A 110 -8.27 -5.95 6.41
C ASN A 110 -8.96 -5.12 7.51
N LEU A 111 -10.31 -5.12 7.58
CA LEU A 111 -11.05 -4.34 8.58
C LEU A 111 -10.64 -4.67 10.04
N GLY A 112 -10.22 -5.91 10.31
CA GLY A 112 -9.67 -6.31 11.61
C GLY A 112 -8.40 -5.54 11.94
N THR A 113 -7.43 -5.59 11.05
CA THR A 113 -6.14 -4.87 11.17
C THR A 113 -6.35 -3.35 11.24
N ALA A 114 -7.22 -2.82 10.37
CA ALA A 114 -7.54 -1.38 10.39
C ALA A 114 -8.16 -0.94 11.72
N ALA A 115 -8.99 -1.78 12.36
CA ALA A 115 -9.59 -1.48 13.65
C ALA A 115 -8.55 -1.48 14.80
N GLU A 116 -7.54 -2.34 14.76
CA GLU A 116 -6.46 -2.40 15.75
C GLU A 116 -5.56 -1.16 15.68
N VAL A 117 -5.27 -0.68 14.47
CA VAL A 117 -4.39 0.48 14.23
C VAL A 117 -5.16 1.81 14.34
N MET A 118 -6.48 1.82 14.17
CA MET A 118 -7.31 3.05 14.18
C MET A 118 -7.20 3.85 15.48
N GLY A 119 -6.86 3.21 16.61
CA GLY A 119 -6.65 3.87 17.90
C GLY A 119 -5.38 4.72 17.97
N SER A 120 -4.42 4.52 17.07
CA SER A 120 -3.15 5.26 17.01
C SER A 120 -3.19 6.48 16.08
N TYR A 121 -4.29 6.73 15.37
CA TYR A 121 -4.42 7.85 14.45
C TYR A 121 -5.39 8.92 14.95
N THR A 122 -4.99 10.19 14.87
CA THR A 122 -5.86 11.33 15.17
C THR A 122 -6.68 11.70 13.94
N LEU A 123 -7.97 11.35 13.93
CA LEU A 123 -8.88 11.65 12.84
C LEU A 123 -9.28 13.14 12.85
N LYS A 124 -8.73 13.92 11.94
CA LYS A 124 -9.01 15.36 11.82
C LYS A 124 -10.38 15.61 11.18
N ILE A 125 -11.18 16.52 11.75
CA ILE A 125 -12.45 16.96 11.18
C ILE A 125 -12.17 18.12 10.21
N THR A 126 -12.02 17.79 8.94
CA THR A 126 -11.77 18.77 7.88
C THR A 126 -13.07 19.31 7.28
N LYS A 127 -12.96 20.34 6.43
CA LYS A 127 -14.10 20.87 5.67
C LYS A 127 -14.78 19.80 4.80
N ASP A 128 -14.00 18.89 4.22
CA ASP A 128 -14.53 17.83 3.35
C ASP A 128 -15.30 16.79 4.15
N VAL A 129 -14.78 16.37 5.32
CA VAL A 129 -15.49 15.50 6.26
C VAL A 129 -16.83 16.09 6.66
N VAL A 130 -16.85 17.38 7.05
CA VAL A 130 -18.10 18.09 7.38
C VAL A 130 -19.04 18.12 6.18
N THR A 131 -18.54 18.40 4.98
CA THR A 131 -19.35 18.44 3.75
C THR A 131 -19.95 17.08 3.42
N ILE A 132 -19.17 15.99 3.51
CA ILE A 132 -19.64 14.61 3.31
C ILE A 132 -20.81 14.30 4.27
N VAL A 133 -20.67 14.65 5.56
CA VAL A 133 -21.73 14.44 6.55
C VAL A 133 -22.96 15.31 6.26
N LEU A 134 -22.77 16.59 5.94
CA LEU A 134 -23.88 17.51 5.64
C LEU A 134 -24.67 17.11 4.39
N LEU A 135 -24.02 16.47 3.41
CA LEU A 135 -24.70 15.91 2.23
C LEU A 135 -25.69 14.78 2.56
N TYR A 136 -25.67 14.25 3.78
CA TYR A 136 -26.70 13.32 4.23
C TYR A 136 -28.04 14.03 4.56
N LEU A 137 -28.04 15.32 4.86
CA LEU A 137 -29.26 16.09 5.13
C LEU A 137 -30.26 16.13 3.95
N PRO A 138 -29.86 16.44 2.70
CA PRO A 138 -30.76 16.34 1.56
C PRO A 138 -31.27 14.90 1.33
N ILE A 139 -30.48 13.88 1.65
CA ILE A 139 -30.94 12.47 1.61
C ILE A 139 -32.08 12.27 2.62
N LEU A 140 -31.95 12.76 3.85
CA LEU A 140 -33.01 12.69 4.86
C LEU A 140 -34.26 13.44 4.43
N ALA A 141 -34.12 14.59 3.76
CA ALA A 141 -35.26 15.32 3.21
C ALA A 141 -35.99 14.51 2.13
N ILE A 142 -35.26 13.86 1.24
CA ILE A 142 -35.81 12.94 0.23
C ILE A 142 -36.54 11.75 0.91
N VAL A 143 -35.93 11.14 1.92
CA VAL A 143 -36.52 10.04 2.69
C VAL A 143 -37.85 10.48 3.31
N PHE A 144 -37.89 11.69 3.89
CA PHE A 144 -39.12 12.24 4.45
C PHE A 144 -40.21 12.43 3.39
N VAL A 145 -39.88 13.03 2.23
CA VAL A 145 -40.81 13.20 1.10
C VAL A 145 -41.32 11.85 0.61
N GLN A 146 -40.44 10.86 0.41
CA GLN A 146 -40.83 9.50 0.00
C GLN A 146 -41.80 8.88 1.01
N ALA A 147 -41.56 9.05 2.31
CA ALA A 147 -42.45 8.56 3.37
C ALA A 147 -43.84 9.21 3.29
N GLN A 148 -43.94 10.49 2.97
CA GLN A 148 -45.23 11.18 2.79
C GLN A 148 -45.98 10.72 1.52
N LEU A 149 -45.26 10.51 0.41
CA LEU A 149 -45.84 10.07 -0.87
C LEU A 149 -46.54 8.70 -0.76
N VAL A 150 -46.02 7.81 0.08
CA VAL A 150 -46.57 6.46 0.28
C VAL A 150 -47.47 6.34 1.52
N LYS A 151 -47.77 7.47 2.17
CA LYS A 151 -48.68 7.52 3.36
C LYS A 151 -50.06 6.98 2.97
N GLY A 152 -50.53 5.98 3.69
CA GLY A 152 -51.80 5.31 3.39
C GLY A 152 -51.69 4.13 2.39
N ALA A 153 -50.50 3.77 1.95
CA ALA A 153 -50.31 2.52 1.21
C ALA A 153 -50.57 1.27 2.14
N PRO A 154 -51.02 0.16 1.59
CA PRO A 154 -51.27 -1.08 2.39
C PRO A 154 -50.00 -1.50 3.14
N LYS A 155 -50.12 -1.77 4.45
CA LYS A 155 -49.00 -2.22 5.27
C LYS A 155 -48.42 -3.57 4.83
N HIS A 156 -49.23 -4.41 4.19
CA HIS A 156 -48.81 -5.71 3.68
C HIS A 156 -49.04 -5.82 2.18
N ALA A 157 -47.96 -5.97 1.44
CA ALA A 157 -48.03 -6.28 0.02
C ALA A 157 -48.41 -7.75 -0.19
N SER A 158 -49.32 -8.02 -1.15
CA SER A 158 -49.61 -9.39 -1.56
C SER A 158 -48.33 -10.08 -2.09
N TRP A 159 -48.30 -11.43 -2.04
CA TRP A 159 -47.16 -12.20 -2.55
C TRP A 159 -46.83 -11.88 -4.04
N LYS A 160 -47.86 -11.62 -4.86
CA LYS A 160 -47.69 -11.18 -6.24
C LYS A 160 -47.01 -9.82 -6.37
N MET A 161 -47.37 -8.85 -5.50
CA MET A 161 -46.71 -7.55 -5.49
C MET A 161 -45.26 -7.63 -4.97
N ARG A 162 -44.99 -8.54 -4.03
CA ARG A 162 -43.60 -8.81 -3.60
C ARG A 162 -42.80 -9.39 -4.76
N GLY A 163 -43.35 -10.36 -5.49
CA GLY A 163 -42.69 -10.92 -6.67
C GLY A 163 -42.40 -9.87 -7.75
N VAL A 164 -43.37 -9.01 -8.08
CA VAL A 164 -43.16 -7.91 -9.06
C VAL A 164 -42.09 -6.94 -8.60
N ARG A 165 -42.06 -6.60 -7.31
CA ARG A 165 -41.04 -5.72 -6.74
C ARG A 165 -39.64 -6.34 -6.85
N VAL A 166 -39.47 -7.58 -6.42
CA VAL A 166 -38.19 -8.30 -6.50
C VAL A 166 -37.73 -8.41 -7.95
N ALA A 167 -38.63 -8.86 -8.84
CA ALA A 167 -38.30 -8.99 -10.27
C ALA A 167 -37.95 -7.65 -10.91
N GLY A 168 -38.69 -6.57 -10.59
CA GLY A 168 -38.41 -5.22 -11.09
C GLY A 168 -37.08 -4.67 -10.57
N SER A 169 -36.78 -4.88 -9.30
CA SER A 169 -35.49 -4.47 -8.72
C SER A 169 -34.32 -5.28 -9.32
N ALA A 170 -34.49 -6.58 -9.46
CA ALA A 170 -33.48 -7.45 -10.07
C ALA A 170 -33.23 -7.08 -11.55
N LEU A 171 -34.29 -6.79 -12.31
CA LEU A 171 -34.15 -6.30 -13.67
C LEU A 171 -33.43 -4.95 -13.72
N GLY A 172 -33.75 -4.02 -12.83
CA GLY A 172 -33.08 -2.72 -12.74
C GLY A 172 -31.57 -2.86 -12.46
N VAL A 173 -31.21 -3.68 -11.47
CA VAL A 173 -29.80 -3.99 -11.17
C VAL A 173 -29.14 -4.66 -12.37
N PHE A 174 -29.78 -5.67 -12.96
CA PHE A 174 -29.26 -6.36 -14.14
C PHE A 174 -28.98 -5.40 -15.31
N LEU A 175 -29.91 -4.48 -15.60
CA LEU A 175 -29.72 -3.54 -16.71
C LEU A 175 -28.54 -2.59 -16.45
N VAL A 176 -28.38 -2.07 -15.23
CA VAL A 176 -27.24 -1.21 -14.88
C VAL A 176 -25.94 -1.99 -15.00
N MET A 177 -25.87 -3.19 -14.43
CA MET A 177 -24.65 -4.00 -14.45
C MET A 177 -24.32 -4.50 -15.86
N PHE A 178 -25.32 -4.93 -16.63
CA PHE A 178 -25.11 -5.45 -17.98
C PHE A 178 -24.60 -4.36 -18.94
N PHE A 179 -25.30 -3.22 -19.03
CA PHE A 179 -24.88 -2.13 -19.91
C PHE A 179 -23.73 -1.29 -19.35
N GLY A 180 -23.59 -1.25 -18.03
CA GLY A 180 -22.49 -0.55 -17.36
C GLY A 180 -21.16 -1.29 -17.46
N TYR A 181 -21.16 -2.60 -17.18
CA TYR A 181 -19.92 -3.32 -16.87
C TYR A 181 -19.69 -4.64 -17.59
N PHE A 182 -20.72 -5.49 -17.80
CA PHE A 182 -20.53 -6.90 -18.17
C PHE A 182 -21.06 -7.28 -19.55
N GLY A 183 -21.80 -6.42 -20.23
CA GLY A 183 -22.35 -6.71 -21.55
C GLY A 183 -21.32 -6.58 -22.69
N PRO A 184 -21.71 -6.94 -23.92
CA PRO A 184 -20.82 -6.87 -25.08
C PRO A 184 -20.49 -5.41 -25.49
N VAL A 185 -21.29 -4.44 -25.07
CA VAL A 185 -21.03 -3.01 -25.23
C VAL A 185 -21.21 -2.37 -23.85
N THR A 186 -20.13 -2.03 -23.22
CA THR A 186 -20.12 -1.50 -21.86
C THR A 186 -19.57 -0.08 -21.77
N ILE A 187 -19.96 0.63 -20.72
CA ILE A 187 -19.47 1.98 -20.38
C ILE A 187 -18.28 1.88 -19.42
N LYS A 188 -17.97 0.69 -18.89
CA LYS A 188 -16.90 0.50 -17.88
C LYS A 188 -15.57 1.15 -18.26
N PRO A 189 -14.69 1.42 -17.30
CA PRO A 189 -13.32 1.84 -17.57
C PRO A 189 -12.65 0.99 -18.65
N LYS A 190 -12.04 1.64 -19.63
CA LYS A 190 -11.35 0.95 -20.73
C LYS A 190 -9.88 0.70 -20.45
N SER A 191 -9.34 1.43 -19.49
CA SER A 191 -7.97 1.31 -19.03
C SER A 191 -7.92 1.59 -17.53
N THR A 192 -7.02 0.92 -16.83
CA THR A 192 -6.75 1.15 -15.42
C THR A 192 -5.35 1.74 -15.28
N TYR A 193 -5.17 2.57 -14.27
CA TYR A 193 -3.85 3.14 -13.96
C TYR A 193 -3.20 2.27 -12.89
N GLY A 194 -2.43 1.26 -13.31
CA GLY A 194 -1.92 0.20 -12.46
C GLY A 194 -1.28 0.67 -11.15
N TRP A 195 -0.28 1.55 -11.19
CA TRP A 195 0.44 2.04 -10.01
C TRP A 195 -0.25 3.21 -9.30
N ALA A 196 -1.19 3.87 -9.95
CA ALA A 196 -1.94 5.01 -9.44
C ALA A 196 -3.44 4.75 -9.59
N TRP A 197 -3.97 3.73 -8.87
CA TRP A 197 -5.40 3.37 -8.93
C TRP A 197 -6.31 4.56 -8.67
N GLN A 198 -5.85 5.52 -7.90
CA GLN A 198 -6.53 6.78 -7.66
C GLN A 198 -6.84 7.53 -8.97
N ASN A 199 -5.96 7.47 -9.98
CA ASN A 199 -6.24 8.05 -11.29
C ASN A 199 -7.40 7.34 -12.00
N THR A 200 -7.63 6.06 -11.75
CA THR A 200 -8.81 5.33 -12.23
C THR A 200 -10.08 5.91 -11.60
N TYR A 201 -10.07 6.19 -10.30
CA TYR A 201 -11.19 6.83 -9.62
C TYR A 201 -11.40 8.26 -10.10
N TYR A 202 -10.35 9.05 -10.31
CA TYR A 202 -10.43 10.40 -10.86
C TYR A 202 -11.01 10.43 -12.27
N THR A 203 -10.65 9.46 -13.11
CA THR A 203 -11.07 9.41 -14.51
C THR A 203 -12.49 8.88 -14.67
N TYR A 204 -12.86 7.85 -13.92
CA TYR A 204 -14.10 7.08 -14.14
C TYR A 204 -15.11 7.19 -12.99
N GLY A 205 -14.72 7.78 -11.87
CA GLY A 205 -15.49 7.87 -10.63
C GLY A 205 -15.32 6.64 -9.74
N TYR A 206 -15.53 6.86 -8.43
CA TYR A 206 -15.22 5.89 -7.39
C TYR A 206 -15.89 4.53 -7.60
N LEU A 207 -17.22 4.50 -7.81
CA LEU A 207 -17.96 3.22 -7.90
C LEU A 207 -17.63 2.43 -9.17
N ALA A 208 -17.42 3.12 -10.29
CA ALA A 208 -17.02 2.45 -11.53
C ALA A 208 -15.60 1.85 -11.38
N GLY A 209 -14.67 2.60 -10.78
CA GLY A 209 -13.34 2.11 -10.44
C GLY A 209 -13.38 0.95 -9.44
N THR A 210 -14.23 1.02 -8.41
CA THR A 210 -14.41 -0.05 -7.42
C THR A 210 -14.90 -1.36 -8.06
N ILE A 211 -15.86 -1.29 -8.99
CA ILE A 211 -16.34 -2.50 -9.70
C ILE A 211 -15.25 -3.08 -10.59
N GLU A 212 -14.46 -2.22 -11.27
CA GLU A 212 -13.33 -2.69 -12.06
C GLU A 212 -12.27 -3.33 -11.15
N ALA A 213 -11.93 -2.71 -9.99
CA ALA A 213 -11.04 -3.30 -9.00
C ALA A 213 -11.54 -4.67 -8.53
N THR A 214 -12.85 -4.82 -8.29
CA THR A 214 -13.43 -6.12 -7.90
C THR A 214 -13.27 -7.18 -9.00
N SER A 215 -13.26 -6.79 -10.26
CA SER A 215 -13.02 -7.72 -11.36
C SER A 215 -11.58 -8.23 -11.39
N LEU A 216 -10.63 -7.40 -10.93
CA LEU A 216 -9.21 -7.76 -10.82
C LEU A 216 -8.91 -8.63 -9.60
N MET A 217 -9.83 -8.71 -8.62
CA MET A 217 -9.66 -9.59 -7.45
C MET A 217 -9.66 -11.08 -7.82
N SER A 218 -10.25 -11.44 -8.95
CA SER A 218 -10.23 -12.82 -9.46
C SER A 218 -8.95 -13.12 -10.25
N ASP A 219 -8.27 -12.07 -10.72
CA ASP A 219 -6.96 -12.14 -11.37
C ASP A 219 -6.17 -10.87 -11.00
N PRO A 220 -5.47 -10.89 -9.85
CA PRO A 220 -4.77 -9.71 -9.33
C PRO A 220 -3.59 -9.28 -10.20
N ILE A 221 -3.13 -10.14 -11.12
CA ILE A 221 -2.00 -9.86 -12.00
C ILE A 221 -2.52 -9.38 -13.34
N ILE A 222 -2.13 -8.17 -13.72
CA ILE A 222 -2.42 -7.61 -15.04
C ILE A 222 -1.39 -8.16 -16.03
N GLU A 223 -1.83 -9.06 -16.93
CA GLU A 223 -0.96 -9.56 -17.99
C GLU A 223 -0.56 -8.42 -18.93
N PRO A 224 0.74 -8.17 -19.11
CA PRO A 224 1.21 -7.12 -20.02
C PRO A 224 0.90 -7.43 -21.48
N GLU A 225 0.59 -6.41 -22.30
CA GLU A 225 0.23 -6.57 -23.71
C GLU A 225 1.27 -7.33 -24.57
N ASN A 226 2.56 -7.28 -24.16
CA ASN A 226 3.66 -7.91 -24.89
C ASN A 226 4.22 -9.16 -24.18
N TYR A 227 3.47 -9.73 -23.24
CA TYR A 227 3.89 -10.95 -22.54
C TYR A 227 3.81 -12.14 -23.49
N THR A 228 4.96 -12.66 -23.86
CA THR A 228 5.09 -13.83 -24.75
C THR A 228 6.26 -14.69 -24.29
N ASP A 229 6.21 -16.00 -24.60
CA ASP A 229 7.31 -16.94 -24.33
C ASP A 229 8.64 -16.43 -24.92
N THR A 230 8.61 -15.82 -26.09
CA THR A 230 9.81 -15.23 -26.74
C THR A 230 10.37 -14.07 -25.94
N ALA A 231 9.50 -13.24 -25.38
CA ALA A 231 9.93 -12.10 -24.56
C ALA A 231 10.58 -12.59 -23.26
N VAL A 232 9.98 -13.60 -22.61
CA VAL A 232 10.54 -14.25 -21.39
C VAL A 232 11.90 -14.89 -21.71
N GLN A 233 12.02 -15.64 -22.82
CA GLN A 233 13.28 -16.23 -23.24
C GLN A 233 14.35 -15.19 -23.54
N THR A 234 13.98 -14.05 -24.15
CA THR A 234 14.91 -12.94 -24.41
C THR A 234 15.41 -12.33 -23.11
N ALA A 235 14.53 -12.17 -22.12
CA ALA A 235 14.91 -11.70 -20.78
C ALA A 235 15.88 -12.66 -20.09
N ALA A 236 15.57 -13.97 -20.14
CA ALA A 236 16.44 -15.01 -19.58
C ALA A 236 17.81 -15.05 -20.28
N GLN A 237 17.89 -14.83 -21.59
CA GLN A 237 19.16 -14.72 -22.32
C GLN A 237 19.99 -13.53 -21.87
N LYS A 238 19.38 -12.35 -21.66
CA LYS A 238 20.06 -11.16 -21.11
C LYS A 238 20.61 -11.41 -19.70
N ALA A 239 19.92 -12.21 -18.88
CA ALA A 239 20.43 -12.61 -17.58
C ALA A 239 21.74 -13.41 -17.67
N GLY A 240 21.89 -14.21 -18.73
CA GLY A 240 23.11 -14.98 -19.02
C GLY A 240 24.32 -14.12 -19.40
N ASP A 241 24.11 -12.89 -19.88
CA ASP A 241 25.17 -11.96 -20.24
C ASP A 241 25.74 -11.22 -19.02
N TYR A 242 25.04 -11.24 -17.89
CA TYR A 242 25.50 -10.62 -16.65
C TYR A 242 26.68 -11.38 -16.04
N VAL A 243 27.81 -10.71 -15.88
CA VAL A 243 29.01 -11.28 -15.24
C VAL A 243 28.91 -11.05 -13.73
N ALA A 244 28.53 -12.10 -13.00
CA ALA A 244 28.52 -12.06 -11.54
C ALA A 244 29.95 -12.04 -10.99
N PRO A 245 30.18 -11.40 -9.81
CA PRO A 245 31.41 -11.56 -9.05
C PRO A 245 31.67 -13.04 -8.75
N ALA A 246 32.95 -13.39 -8.57
CA ALA A 246 33.30 -14.75 -8.15
C ALA A 246 32.74 -15.01 -6.74
N SER A 247 32.04 -16.13 -6.58
CA SER A 247 31.53 -16.55 -5.29
C SER A 247 32.55 -17.42 -4.55
N PRO A 248 32.53 -17.44 -3.18
CA PRO A 248 33.33 -18.37 -2.40
C PRO A 248 33.05 -19.82 -2.80
N GLU A 249 34.09 -20.69 -2.75
CA GLU A 249 33.98 -22.09 -3.15
C GLU A 249 33.23 -22.92 -2.10
N SER A 250 33.18 -22.48 -0.83
CA SER A 250 32.54 -23.17 0.29
C SER A 250 31.47 -22.31 0.95
N ALA A 251 30.36 -22.95 1.32
CA ALA A 251 29.31 -22.30 2.13
C ALA A 251 29.80 -21.89 3.54
N GLU A 252 30.90 -22.46 4.02
CA GLU A 252 31.53 -22.06 5.28
C GLU A 252 32.14 -20.65 5.22
N ASP A 253 32.41 -20.14 4.02
CA ASP A 253 32.96 -18.81 3.80
C ASP A 253 31.87 -17.74 3.56
N TYR A 254 30.60 -18.16 3.49
CA TYR A 254 29.48 -17.24 3.28
C TYR A 254 29.31 -16.32 4.50
N PRO A 255 29.13 -14.99 4.29
CA PRO A 255 28.80 -14.10 5.39
C PRO A 255 27.37 -14.33 5.86
N ASP A 256 27.09 -14.01 7.12
CA ASP A 256 25.72 -13.84 7.56
C ASP A 256 25.10 -12.64 6.83
N VAL A 257 23.81 -12.74 6.51
CA VAL A 257 23.04 -11.72 5.80
C VAL A 257 21.96 -11.19 6.71
N VAL A 258 21.96 -9.90 6.94
CA VAL A 258 20.95 -9.18 7.72
C VAL A 258 20.22 -8.20 6.79
N LEU A 259 18.92 -8.27 6.78
CA LEU A 259 18.05 -7.39 6.00
C LEU A 259 17.08 -6.70 6.96
N ILE A 260 17.11 -5.37 6.99
CA ILE A 260 16.28 -4.55 7.89
C ILE A 260 15.35 -3.68 7.07
N LEU A 261 14.07 -3.75 7.36
CA LEU A 261 13.07 -2.82 6.88
C LEU A 261 12.73 -1.86 8.02
N SER A 262 13.15 -0.60 7.88
CA SER A 262 12.98 0.42 8.91
C SER A 262 11.69 1.20 8.69
N GLU A 263 10.85 1.20 9.70
CA GLU A 263 9.56 1.88 9.70
C GLU A 263 9.69 3.37 9.41
N SER A 264 8.98 3.83 8.38
CA SER A 264 8.88 5.24 7.96
C SER A 264 10.24 5.98 7.85
N PHE A 265 11.34 5.26 7.54
CA PHE A 265 12.68 5.84 7.44
C PHE A 265 12.83 6.57 6.11
N TYR A 266 12.75 7.91 6.16
CA TYR A 266 12.69 8.77 4.98
C TYR A 266 13.53 10.04 5.17
N ASP A 267 14.16 10.50 4.09
CA ASP A 267 14.99 11.72 4.04
C ASP A 267 14.19 12.89 3.46
N PHE A 268 13.74 13.81 4.31
CA PHE A 268 12.99 14.98 3.87
C PHE A 268 13.81 15.98 3.05
N ASP A 269 15.15 15.94 3.10
CA ASP A 269 16.03 16.76 2.25
C ASP A 269 15.81 16.49 0.74
N LEU A 270 15.14 15.37 0.40
CA LEU A 270 14.77 15.05 -0.99
C LEU A 270 13.64 15.93 -1.54
N VAL A 271 12.78 16.47 -0.70
CA VAL A 271 11.53 17.13 -1.10
C VAL A 271 11.30 18.50 -0.48
N THR A 272 12.14 18.91 0.45
CA THR A 272 12.02 20.24 1.10
C THR A 272 13.35 20.67 1.71
N ASP A 273 13.54 21.97 1.89
CA ASP A 273 14.70 22.53 2.61
C ASP A 273 14.37 22.58 4.10
N LEU A 274 14.82 21.57 4.84
CA LEU A 274 14.51 21.43 6.27
C LEU A 274 15.09 22.57 7.12
N GLN A 275 16.29 23.08 6.79
CA GLN A 275 17.04 23.99 7.64
C GLN A 275 17.08 23.52 9.11
N ALA A 276 17.17 22.21 9.32
CA ALA A 276 17.13 21.62 10.65
C ALA A 276 18.28 22.12 11.53
N ASP A 277 18.04 22.22 12.85
CA ASP A 277 19.02 22.66 13.84
C ASP A 277 20.19 21.67 14.04
N THR A 278 20.08 20.45 13.51
CA THR A 278 21.11 19.41 13.53
C THR A 278 21.01 18.52 12.29
N ASP A 279 22.10 17.84 11.94
CA ASP A 279 22.08 16.78 10.91
C ASP A 279 21.23 15.60 11.40
N ILE A 280 20.28 15.15 10.59
CA ILE A 280 19.30 14.12 10.95
C ILE A 280 19.89 12.71 10.82
N MET A 281 20.62 12.45 9.74
CA MET A 281 21.14 11.12 9.40
C MET A 281 22.65 11.11 9.16
N PRO A 282 23.48 11.66 10.10
CA PRO A 282 24.92 11.73 9.90
C PRO A 282 25.59 10.36 9.81
N VAL A 283 25.07 9.34 10.50
CA VAL A 283 25.61 7.98 10.49
C VAL A 283 25.30 7.30 9.16
N THR A 284 24.03 7.15 8.84
CA THR A 284 23.58 6.41 7.67
C THR A 284 24.14 6.97 6.35
N LYS A 285 24.16 8.32 6.23
CA LYS A 285 24.68 9.00 5.02
C LYS A 285 26.21 8.88 4.85
N ASN A 286 26.96 8.64 5.94
CA ASN A 286 28.42 8.63 5.94
C ASN A 286 29.04 7.34 6.48
N LEU A 287 28.28 6.25 6.54
CA LEU A 287 28.74 4.98 7.07
C LEU A 287 29.94 4.46 6.28
N PRO A 288 31.12 4.23 6.91
CA PRO A 288 32.29 3.74 6.20
C PRO A 288 32.06 2.30 5.70
N ASN A 289 32.74 1.92 4.63
CA ASN A 289 32.63 0.58 4.06
C ASN A 289 31.18 0.20 3.71
N SER A 290 30.45 1.14 3.09
CA SER A 290 29.05 0.96 2.74
C SER A 290 28.74 1.45 1.31
N VAL A 291 27.57 1.05 0.82
CA VAL A 291 26.87 1.64 -0.33
C VAL A 291 25.62 2.34 0.23
N TYR A 292 25.44 3.60 -0.11
CA TYR A 292 24.26 4.39 0.26
C TYR A 292 23.49 4.81 -0.99
N GLY A 293 22.18 4.93 -0.86
CA GLY A 293 21.30 5.41 -1.93
C GLY A 293 19.85 5.40 -1.47
N HIS A 294 18.92 5.36 -2.45
CA HIS A 294 17.48 5.37 -2.18
C HIS A 294 16.77 4.26 -2.95
N THR A 295 15.87 3.56 -2.27
CA THR A 295 14.95 2.61 -2.92
C THR A 295 13.60 3.26 -3.18
N ILE A 296 12.90 2.84 -4.23
CA ILE A 296 11.55 3.32 -4.52
C ILE A 296 10.56 2.39 -3.84
N SER A 297 9.88 2.90 -2.83
CA SER A 297 8.82 2.18 -2.12
C SER A 297 7.53 2.11 -2.94
N PRO A 298 6.76 1.00 -2.90
CA PRO A 298 5.46 0.90 -3.56
C PRO A 298 4.41 1.87 -2.98
N HIS A 299 4.57 2.31 -1.73
CA HIS A 299 3.59 3.13 -1.01
C HIS A 299 4.18 4.36 -0.34
N VAL A 300 3.29 5.24 0.13
CA VAL A 300 3.55 6.39 1.01
C VAL A 300 2.54 6.31 2.16
N GLY A 301 3.01 6.44 3.40
CA GLY A 301 2.15 6.49 4.58
C GLY A 301 1.49 5.16 4.94
N GLY A 302 2.25 4.07 4.98
CA GLY A 302 1.79 2.74 5.31
C GLY A 302 1.94 1.75 4.17
N GLY A 303 1.48 0.51 4.37
CA GLY A 303 1.64 -0.57 3.40
C GLY A 303 3.00 -1.28 3.53
N THR A 304 3.57 -1.32 4.72
CA THR A 304 4.84 -2.00 5.04
C THR A 304 4.94 -3.39 4.45
N ASN A 305 3.86 -4.19 4.51
CA ASN A 305 3.82 -5.53 3.93
C ASN A 305 4.01 -5.58 2.41
N SER A 306 3.71 -4.50 1.71
CA SER A 306 3.96 -4.38 0.27
C SER A 306 5.44 -4.19 0.00
N THR A 307 6.11 -3.36 0.80
CA THR A 307 7.56 -3.18 0.75
C THR A 307 8.30 -4.44 1.20
N GLU A 308 7.80 -5.13 2.26
CA GLU A 308 8.31 -6.46 2.65
C GLU A 308 8.21 -7.46 1.50
N TYR A 309 7.09 -7.48 0.80
CA TYR A 309 6.89 -8.37 -0.34
C TYR A 309 7.90 -8.09 -1.47
N GLU A 310 8.04 -6.83 -1.89
CA GLU A 310 9.01 -6.46 -2.94
C GLU A 310 10.45 -6.76 -2.50
N MET A 311 10.80 -6.44 -1.27
CA MET A 311 12.13 -6.67 -0.71
C MET A 311 12.48 -8.16 -0.62
N LEU A 312 11.54 -8.99 -0.15
CA LEU A 312 11.79 -10.42 0.07
C LEU A 312 11.66 -11.25 -1.20
N THR A 313 10.73 -10.91 -2.10
CA THR A 313 10.48 -11.71 -3.31
C THR A 313 11.16 -11.15 -4.56
N SER A 314 11.58 -9.90 -4.52
CA SER A 314 12.05 -9.15 -5.70
C SER A 314 11.01 -9.09 -6.83
N ASN A 315 9.72 -9.22 -6.51
CA ASN A 315 8.61 -9.07 -7.45
C ASN A 315 7.94 -7.71 -7.25
N SER A 316 7.83 -6.91 -8.29
CA SER A 316 7.23 -5.58 -8.19
C SER A 316 5.71 -5.64 -8.11
N LEU A 317 5.13 -4.79 -7.25
CA LEU A 317 3.69 -4.55 -7.17
C LEU A 317 3.17 -3.56 -8.22
N ILE A 318 4.01 -3.09 -9.13
CA ILE A 318 3.63 -2.11 -10.14
C ILE A 318 2.47 -2.57 -11.05
N LEU A 319 2.34 -3.87 -11.27
CA LEU A 319 1.22 -4.48 -12.00
C LEU A 319 0.11 -5.01 -11.07
N MET A 320 0.27 -4.84 -9.77
CA MET A 320 -0.68 -5.24 -8.73
C MET A 320 -0.90 -4.12 -7.71
N PRO A 321 -1.22 -2.89 -8.13
CA PRO A 321 -1.03 -1.67 -7.34
C PRO A 321 -1.92 -1.55 -6.10
N SER A 322 -2.84 -2.45 -5.91
CA SER A 322 -3.89 -2.29 -4.90
C SER A 322 -4.13 -3.54 -4.08
N ILE A 323 -3.19 -4.48 -4.13
CA ILE A 323 -3.29 -5.67 -3.29
C ILE A 323 -2.46 -5.50 -2.01
N THR A 324 -2.93 -6.11 -0.94
CA THR A 324 -2.15 -6.39 0.26
C THR A 324 -1.53 -7.78 0.06
N PRO A 325 -0.26 -7.89 -0.39
CA PRO A 325 0.27 -9.15 -0.94
C PRO A 325 0.14 -10.32 0.05
N PHE A 326 0.40 -10.11 1.33
CA PHE A 326 0.31 -11.15 2.35
C PHE A 326 -1.11 -11.69 2.58
N ASN A 327 -2.13 -10.93 2.21
CA ASN A 327 -3.53 -11.35 2.32
C ASN A 327 -4.07 -12.01 1.04
N TRP A 328 -3.50 -11.66 -0.12
CA TRP A 328 -4.06 -12.02 -1.42
C TRP A 328 -3.25 -13.01 -2.22
N LEU A 329 -1.92 -13.03 -2.03
CA LEU A 329 -1.06 -13.91 -2.80
C LEU A 329 -0.79 -15.21 -2.04
N ASN A 330 -0.69 -16.29 -2.80
CA ASN A 330 -0.18 -17.54 -2.26
C ASN A 330 1.35 -17.46 -2.14
N LEU A 331 1.84 -17.25 -0.93
CA LEU A 331 3.27 -17.15 -0.65
C LEU A 331 3.93 -18.49 -0.35
N TYR A 332 3.16 -19.56 -0.34
CA TYR A 332 3.69 -20.89 -0.08
C TYR A 332 4.60 -21.32 -1.24
N ASN A 333 5.87 -21.56 -0.92
CA ASN A 333 6.91 -21.86 -1.90
C ASN A 333 7.18 -20.70 -2.91
N ALA A 334 6.83 -19.46 -2.57
CA ALA A 334 7.20 -18.32 -3.38
C ALA A 334 8.73 -18.22 -3.52
N ASN A 335 9.20 -17.93 -4.73
CA ASN A 335 10.60 -17.58 -4.91
C ASN A 335 10.88 -16.29 -4.14
N SER A 336 11.81 -16.35 -3.21
CA SER A 336 12.18 -15.24 -2.34
C SER A 336 13.66 -15.34 -1.96
N VAL A 337 14.22 -14.26 -1.45
CA VAL A 337 15.56 -14.28 -0.87
C VAL A 337 15.64 -15.29 0.30
N VAL A 338 14.53 -15.51 1.02
CA VAL A 338 14.41 -16.48 2.10
C VAL A 338 14.64 -17.91 1.57
N SER A 339 13.81 -18.33 0.60
CA SER A 339 13.91 -19.66 0.00
C SER A 339 15.24 -19.84 -0.74
N TYR A 340 15.78 -18.79 -1.34
CA TYR A 340 17.05 -18.81 -2.03
C TYR A 340 18.24 -19.04 -1.07
N LEU A 341 18.35 -18.24 -0.02
CA LEU A 341 19.42 -18.38 0.99
C LEU A 341 19.30 -19.72 1.74
N LYS A 342 18.08 -20.15 2.05
CA LYS A 342 17.83 -21.47 2.62
C LYS A 342 18.36 -22.59 1.70
N GLY A 343 18.18 -22.44 0.39
CA GLY A 343 18.76 -23.34 -0.63
C GLY A 343 20.28 -23.33 -0.65
N LEU A 344 20.92 -22.25 -0.23
CA LEU A 344 22.38 -22.14 -0.05
C LEU A 344 22.87 -22.65 1.32
N GLY A 345 21.97 -23.13 2.19
CA GLY A 345 22.31 -23.71 3.50
C GLY A 345 22.16 -22.75 4.68
N TYR A 346 21.63 -21.56 4.51
CA TYR A 346 21.37 -20.62 5.59
C TYR A 346 20.28 -21.13 6.55
N SER A 347 20.43 -20.86 7.84
CA SER A 347 19.30 -20.80 8.78
C SER A 347 18.62 -19.45 8.68
N THR A 348 17.29 -19.40 8.84
CA THR A 348 16.50 -18.20 8.51
C THR A 348 15.59 -17.79 9.66
N MET A 349 15.60 -16.50 10.02
CA MET A 349 14.79 -15.91 11.09
C MET A 349 14.16 -14.60 10.60
N ALA A 350 12.91 -14.34 11.00
CA ALA A 350 12.27 -13.04 10.85
C ALA A 350 11.77 -12.51 12.19
N ALA A 351 11.84 -11.19 12.41
CA ALA A 351 11.48 -10.56 13.66
C ALA A 351 10.76 -9.23 13.47
N HIS A 352 9.78 -8.92 14.35
CA HIS A 352 9.05 -7.64 14.38
C HIS A 352 8.56 -7.35 15.80
N PRO A 353 8.94 -6.21 16.42
CA PRO A 353 8.61 -5.90 17.81
C PRO A 353 7.16 -5.43 18.00
N TYR A 354 6.24 -5.93 17.19
CA TYR A 354 4.81 -5.63 17.27
C TYR A 354 3.96 -6.86 16.99
N THR A 355 2.62 -6.68 16.83
CA THR A 355 1.70 -7.79 16.74
C THR A 355 1.95 -8.66 15.49
N ASN A 356 1.79 -9.96 15.62
CA ASN A 356 1.94 -10.94 14.54
C ASN A 356 0.75 -10.95 13.56
N SER A 357 -0.42 -10.45 13.99
CA SER A 357 -1.67 -10.51 13.24
C SER A 357 -1.76 -9.48 12.12
N ASN A 358 -1.03 -8.35 12.25
CA ASN A 358 -1.01 -7.31 11.22
C ASN A 358 -0.54 -7.87 9.88
N TYR A 359 -1.38 -7.69 8.84
CA TYR A 359 -1.15 -8.23 7.49
C TYR A 359 -1.02 -9.77 7.45
N ARG A 360 -1.39 -10.51 8.51
CA ARG A 360 -1.12 -11.96 8.64
C ARG A 360 0.37 -12.29 8.48
N ARG A 361 1.24 -11.43 9.01
CA ARG A 361 2.69 -11.50 8.85
C ARG A 361 3.26 -12.83 9.34
N ASP A 362 2.74 -13.36 10.45
CA ASP A 362 3.08 -14.70 10.97
C ASP A 362 2.91 -15.79 9.90
N SER A 363 1.74 -15.87 9.29
CA SER A 363 1.45 -16.86 8.25
C SER A 363 2.23 -16.61 6.96
N ALA A 364 2.43 -15.34 6.58
CA ALA A 364 3.14 -14.97 5.37
C ALA A 364 4.62 -15.33 5.43
N TRP A 365 5.29 -15.04 6.55
CA TRP A 365 6.70 -15.35 6.73
C TRP A 365 6.97 -16.86 6.78
N LEU A 366 6.12 -17.61 7.49
CA LEU A 366 6.20 -19.08 7.48
C LEU A 366 5.97 -19.65 6.09
N ALA A 367 5.03 -19.11 5.32
CA ALA A 367 4.76 -19.53 3.94
C ALA A 367 5.95 -19.26 3.01
N MET A 368 6.69 -18.16 3.21
CA MET A 368 7.93 -17.86 2.47
C MET A 368 9.12 -18.74 2.90
N GLY A 369 9.02 -19.47 4.02
CA GLY A 369 10.00 -20.47 4.42
C GLY A 369 10.96 -20.06 5.53
N PHE A 370 10.71 -19.00 6.29
CA PHE A 370 11.48 -18.72 7.50
C PHE A 370 11.39 -19.89 8.49
N ASP A 371 12.52 -20.25 9.10
CA ASP A 371 12.60 -21.33 10.09
C ASP A 371 12.02 -20.88 11.44
N GLU A 372 12.25 -19.61 11.81
CA GLU A 372 11.81 -19.01 13.07
C GLU A 372 11.22 -17.62 12.82
N THR A 373 10.20 -17.27 13.61
CA THR A 373 9.57 -15.94 13.57
C THR A 373 9.35 -15.44 14.98
N HIS A 374 9.75 -14.19 15.26
CA HIS A 374 9.66 -13.54 16.55
C HIS A 374 8.82 -12.27 16.47
N PHE A 375 7.94 -12.08 17.46
CA PHE A 375 7.02 -10.95 17.51
C PHE A 375 7.04 -10.28 18.89
N GLN A 376 6.15 -9.36 19.14
CA GLN A 376 6.09 -8.49 20.30
C GLN A 376 6.42 -9.17 21.64
N ASP A 377 5.92 -10.38 21.87
CA ASP A 377 6.12 -11.09 23.14
C ASP A 377 7.56 -11.56 23.35
N ASP A 378 8.36 -11.66 22.28
CA ASP A 378 9.77 -12.06 22.33
C ASP A 378 10.69 -10.86 22.62
N PHE A 379 10.20 -9.61 22.45
CA PHE A 379 10.93 -8.40 22.72
C PHE A 379 10.69 -7.92 24.15
N THR A 380 11.74 -7.91 24.97
CA THR A 380 11.64 -7.78 26.42
C THR A 380 12.15 -6.47 26.99
N SER A 381 12.87 -5.67 26.20
CA SER A 381 13.54 -4.44 26.67
C SER A 381 12.57 -3.33 27.10
N GLN A 382 11.39 -3.23 26.51
CA GLN A 382 10.32 -2.27 26.86
C GLN A 382 10.82 -0.81 27.03
N GLU A 383 11.70 -0.39 26.15
CA GLU A 383 12.18 1.00 26.09
C GLU A 383 11.42 1.76 25.02
N TYR A 384 10.83 2.89 25.42
CA TYR A 384 9.97 3.71 24.56
C TYR A 384 10.51 5.14 24.52
N TYR A 385 10.28 5.82 23.40
CA TYR A 385 10.66 7.22 23.27
C TYR A 385 9.52 8.11 23.77
N GLY A 386 9.71 8.75 24.94
CA GLY A 386 8.68 9.59 25.57
C GLY A 386 7.36 8.84 25.77
N SER A 387 6.29 9.45 25.33
CA SER A 387 4.93 8.88 25.39
C SER A 387 4.56 7.96 24.21
N ARG A 388 5.47 7.74 23.25
CA ARG A 388 5.21 6.88 22.08
C ARG A 388 5.03 5.42 22.49
N PRO A 389 4.05 4.71 21.89
CA PRO A 389 3.74 3.34 22.29
C PRO A 389 4.65 2.27 21.64
N TYR A 390 5.67 2.69 20.90
CA TYR A 390 6.53 1.81 20.13
C TYR A 390 7.91 1.68 20.75
N GLN A 391 8.43 0.46 20.76
CA GLN A 391 9.79 0.19 21.26
C GLN A 391 10.81 0.89 20.37
N THR A 392 11.85 1.47 21.01
CA THR A 392 12.93 2.15 20.28
C THR A 392 13.73 1.16 19.43
N ASP A 393 14.36 1.65 18.35
CA ASP A 393 15.19 0.81 17.47
C ASP A 393 16.42 0.29 18.21
N SER A 394 17.06 1.10 19.10
CA SER A 394 18.15 0.61 19.96
C SER A 394 17.71 -0.56 20.83
N ALA A 395 16.53 -0.49 21.45
CA ALA A 395 16.01 -1.59 22.27
C ALA A 395 15.62 -2.80 21.40
N THR A 396 15.04 -2.53 20.24
CA THR A 396 14.68 -3.57 19.25
C THR A 396 15.92 -4.32 18.79
N TYR A 397 17.01 -3.63 18.45
CA TYR A 397 18.26 -4.28 18.01
C TYR A 397 18.88 -5.11 19.12
N ARG A 398 18.93 -4.60 20.36
CA ARG A 398 19.48 -5.37 21.52
C ARG A 398 18.70 -6.65 21.82
N ASP A 399 17.37 -6.66 21.67
CA ASP A 399 16.59 -7.88 21.84
C ASP A 399 16.74 -8.83 20.64
N TRP A 400 16.72 -8.28 19.43
CA TRP A 400 16.93 -9.04 18.20
C TRP A 400 18.34 -9.66 18.14
N GLU A 401 19.40 -8.99 18.60
CA GLU A 401 20.77 -9.50 18.70
C GLU A 401 20.83 -10.80 19.51
N LYS A 402 20.08 -10.89 20.61
CA LYS A 402 19.99 -12.10 21.42
C LYS A 402 19.34 -13.26 20.66
N MET A 403 18.30 -12.97 19.86
CA MET A 403 17.64 -13.94 19.01
C MET A 403 18.59 -14.40 17.89
N TYR A 404 19.28 -13.44 17.28
CA TYR A 404 20.27 -13.69 16.25
C TYR A 404 21.45 -14.55 16.78
N GLU A 405 21.94 -14.30 17.98
CA GLU A 405 22.97 -15.11 18.62
C GLU A 405 22.50 -16.53 18.92
N ALA A 406 21.21 -16.73 19.19
CA ALA A 406 20.62 -18.05 19.43
C ALA A 406 20.45 -18.91 18.15
N MET A 407 20.56 -18.32 16.96
CA MET A 407 20.52 -19.07 15.70
C MET A 407 21.72 -20.05 15.60
N PRO A 408 21.61 -21.16 14.84
CA PRO A 408 22.67 -22.16 14.67
C PRO A 408 24.02 -21.50 14.30
N GLU A 409 25.08 -21.93 15.02
CA GLU A 409 26.43 -21.37 14.81
C GLU A 409 27.16 -22.05 13.63
N ASP A 410 26.79 -23.27 13.30
CA ASP A 410 27.39 -24.12 12.27
C ASP A 410 26.89 -23.82 10.84
N LYS A 411 26.02 -22.82 10.71
CA LYS A 411 25.47 -22.38 9.44
C LYS A 411 25.59 -20.86 9.26
N PRO A 412 25.65 -20.37 8.03
CA PRO A 412 25.41 -18.95 7.79
C PRO A 412 23.98 -18.59 8.15
N ARG A 413 23.76 -17.37 8.63
CA ARG A 413 22.48 -16.88 9.14
C ARG A 413 21.88 -15.87 8.18
N PHE A 414 20.59 -16.00 7.90
CA PHE A 414 19.79 -14.93 7.28
C PHE A 414 18.77 -14.44 8.30
N SER A 415 18.83 -13.17 8.63
CA SER A 415 17.85 -12.54 9.52
C SER A 415 17.17 -11.35 8.84
N PHE A 416 15.85 -11.33 8.90
CA PHE A 416 15.00 -10.24 8.45
C PHE A 416 14.36 -9.56 9.66
N LEU A 417 14.53 -8.25 9.79
CA LEU A 417 13.96 -7.46 10.87
C LEU A 417 13.10 -6.33 10.30
N VAL A 418 11.87 -6.19 10.79
CA VAL A 418 11.02 -5.02 10.53
C VAL A 418 10.93 -4.21 11.81
N SER A 419 11.42 -2.96 11.82
CA SER A 419 11.34 -2.10 13.00
C SER A 419 9.97 -1.43 13.16
N ILE A 420 9.76 -0.62 14.22
CA ILE A 420 8.48 0.02 14.51
C ILE A 420 8.61 1.42 15.12
N GLN A 421 9.80 1.84 15.58
CA GLN A 421 9.99 3.07 16.35
C GLN A 421 9.35 4.30 15.70
N SER A 422 9.58 4.46 14.41
CA SER A 422 9.13 5.64 13.64
C SER A 422 7.73 5.51 13.05
N HIS A 423 6.92 4.55 13.51
CA HIS A 423 5.52 4.43 13.09
C HIS A 423 4.70 5.64 13.55
N GLY A 424 3.85 6.22 12.68
CA GLY A 424 2.92 7.29 13.07
C GLY A 424 2.05 6.84 14.24
N ASP A 425 1.52 7.71 15.06
CA ASP A 425 1.25 9.12 14.97
C ASP A 425 2.43 9.97 15.51
N TYR A 426 2.61 11.20 15.02
CA TYR A 426 3.70 12.13 15.44
C TYR A 426 3.15 13.38 16.13
N ASP A 427 1.92 13.39 16.61
CA ASP A 427 1.30 14.51 17.32
C ASP A 427 0.97 14.15 18.78
N MET A 428 1.95 13.57 19.50
CA MET A 428 1.75 13.08 20.86
C MET A 428 1.60 14.19 21.90
N ASN A 429 1.76 15.48 21.51
CA ASN A 429 1.75 16.64 22.41
C ASN A 429 2.74 16.47 23.61
N ASP A 430 3.88 15.88 23.36
CA ASP A 430 4.94 15.62 24.33
C ASP A 430 6.25 16.31 23.88
N ALA A 431 6.52 17.48 24.44
CA ALA A 431 7.70 18.26 24.08
C ALA A 431 9.04 17.52 24.34
N SER A 432 9.04 16.40 25.06
CA SER A 432 10.24 15.56 25.22
C SER A 432 10.57 14.76 23.95
N LEU A 433 9.64 14.69 22.98
CA LEU A 433 9.80 14.04 21.69
C LEU A 433 10.46 14.96 20.65
N ASP A 434 10.52 16.27 20.90
CA ASP A 434 11.06 17.26 19.95
C ASP A 434 12.51 17.58 20.29
N ILE A 435 13.43 16.67 19.99
CA ILE A 435 14.87 16.90 20.16
C ILE A 435 15.54 17.47 18.90
N VAL A 436 14.81 17.49 17.78
CA VAL A 436 15.22 18.08 16.50
C VAL A 436 14.13 19.06 16.05
N HIS A 437 14.55 20.22 15.55
CA HIS A 437 13.64 21.23 15.05
C HIS A 437 13.97 21.58 13.60
N ALA A 438 12.96 21.55 12.74
CA ALA A 438 13.05 22.13 11.41
C ALA A 438 13.08 23.66 11.50
N GLY A 439 13.94 24.31 10.73
CA GLY A 439 14.00 25.77 10.64
C GLY A 439 12.98 26.35 9.66
N THR A 440 12.48 25.52 8.74
CA THR A 440 11.43 25.88 7.78
C THR A 440 10.06 25.78 8.45
N ASP A 441 9.18 26.76 8.20
CA ASP A 441 7.81 26.82 8.72
C ASP A 441 6.89 25.94 7.84
N TYR A 442 6.38 24.85 8.40
CA TYR A 442 5.41 23.93 7.77
C TYR A 442 3.98 24.14 8.30
N GLY A 443 3.75 25.18 9.09
CA GLY A 443 2.44 25.54 9.63
C GLY A 443 1.87 24.47 10.55
N GLU A 444 0.73 23.86 10.17
CA GLU A 444 0.10 22.81 11.00
C GLU A 444 0.89 21.49 11.09
N TYR A 445 1.95 21.34 10.30
CA TYR A 445 2.80 20.14 10.27
C TYR A 445 4.12 20.32 11.07
N ASP A 446 4.38 21.46 11.70
CA ASP A 446 5.63 21.72 12.42
C ASP A 446 5.86 20.70 13.55
N GLU A 447 4.85 20.46 14.38
CA GLU A 447 4.95 19.50 15.50
C GLU A 447 5.18 18.08 14.97
N LEU A 448 4.42 17.66 13.94
CA LEU A 448 4.60 16.36 13.32
C LEU A 448 6.00 16.18 12.73
N MET A 449 6.51 17.23 12.08
CA MET A 449 7.85 17.23 11.48
C MET A 449 8.93 17.08 12.55
N ASN A 450 8.88 17.88 13.60
CA ASN A 450 9.90 17.86 14.66
C ASN A 450 9.95 16.52 15.38
N GLU A 451 8.79 15.95 15.76
CA GLU A 451 8.72 14.64 16.38
C GLU A 451 9.22 13.55 15.44
N TYR A 452 8.81 13.59 14.17
CA TYR A 452 9.25 12.66 13.16
C TYR A 452 10.78 12.70 12.95
N LEU A 453 11.36 13.89 12.75
CA LEU A 453 12.81 14.07 12.57
C LEU A 453 13.59 13.57 13.78
N SER A 454 13.03 13.77 14.98
CA SER A 454 13.62 13.25 16.23
C SER A 454 13.63 11.72 16.26
N CYS A 455 12.54 11.06 15.81
CA CYS A 455 12.51 9.61 15.66
C CYS A 455 13.57 9.11 14.67
N ILE A 456 13.70 9.77 13.51
CA ILE A 456 14.69 9.38 12.49
C ILE A 456 16.12 9.56 12.98
N LYS A 457 16.39 10.65 13.72
CA LYS A 457 17.70 10.85 14.33
C LYS A 457 18.04 9.75 15.34
N MET A 458 17.07 9.28 16.11
CA MET A 458 17.28 8.15 17.03
C MET A 458 17.52 6.84 16.28
N THR A 459 16.78 6.59 15.19
CA THR A 459 17.03 5.44 14.31
C THR A 459 18.44 5.49 13.72
N ASP A 460 18.90 6.65 13.26
CA ASP A 460 20.26 6.83 12.75
C ASP A 460 21.34 6.53 13.81
N ALA A 461 21.11 6.95 15.06
CA ALA A 461 21.99 6.59 16.18
C ALA A 461 21.99 5.08 16.47
N ALA A 462 20.82 4.43 16.41
CA ALA A 462 20.71 2.99 16.59
C ALA A 462 21.44 2.19 15.49
N VAL A 463 21.52 2.73 14.27
CA VAL A 463 22.34 2.14 13.18
C VAL A 463 23.81 2.11 13.57
N GLN A 464 24.33 3.14 14.27
CA GLN A 464 25.72 3.10 14.76
C GLN A 464 25.91 1.99 15.80
N GLU A 465 24.98 1.86 16.76
CA GLU A 465 25.04 0.79 17.79
C GLU A 465 25.06 -0.60 17.13
N LEU A 466 24.23 -0.82 16.12
CA LEU A 466 24.19 -2.07 15.36
C LEU A 466 25.52 -2.37 14.63
N CYS A 467 26.09 -1.36 13.97
CA CYS A 467 27.38 -1.51 13.27
C CYS A 467 28.52 -1.77 14.26
N ASP A 468 28.53 -1.11 15.40
CA ASP A 468 29.51 -1.31 16.48
C ASP A 468 29.41 -2.74 17.04
N TYR A 469 28.18 -3.24 17.30
CA TYR A 469 27.94 -4.62 17.72
C TYR A 469 28.55 -5.64 16.75
N PHE A 470 28.25 -5.53 15.46
CA PHE A 470 28.78 -6.48 14.47
C PHE A 470 30.29 -6.33 14.24
N THR A 471 30.85 -5.14 14.41
CA THR A 471 32.30 -4.91 14.37
C THR A 471 32.98 -5.62 15.53
N GLU A 472 32.44 -5.48 16.75
CA GLU A 472 32.95 -6.21 17.92
C GLU A 472 32.82 -7.73 17.77
N GLN A 473 31.70 -8.23 17.20
CA GLN A 473 31.53 -9.65 16.93
C GLN A 473 32.58 -10.16 15.93
N TYR A 474 32.88 -9.41 14.89
CA TYR A 474 33.94 -9.76 13.95
C TYR A 474 35.31 -9.84 14.60
N GLU A 475 35.66 -8.88 15.44
CA GLU A 475 36.93 -8.88 16.18
C GLU A 475 37.05 -10.07 17.13
N LYS A 476 35.93 -10.50 17.75
CA LYS A 476 35.88 -11.63 18.71
C LYS A 476 35.88 -13.00 18.02
N THR A 477 35.18 -13.13 16.92
CA THR A 477 34.83 -14.46 16.34
C THR A 477 35.32 -14.65 14.91
N GLY A 478 35.66 -13.59 14.19
CA GLY A 478 35.94 -13.61 12.76
C GLY A 478 34.68 -13.78 11.89
N ARG A 479 33.47 -13.75 12.48
CA ARG A 479 32.21 -13.96 11.78
C ARG A 479 31.87 -12.75 10.89
N LYS A 480 31.83 -12.99 9.58
CA LYS A 480 31.50 -11.97 8.59
C LYS A 480 30.00 -11.74 8.56
N VAL A 481 29.58 -10.48 8.60
CA VAL A 481 28.18 -10.06 8.50
C VAL A 481 28.05 -8.94 7.51
N ILE A 482 27.06 -9.03 6.63
CA ILE A 482 26.63 -7.96 5.74
C ILE A 482 25.20 -7.55 6.08
N VAL A 483 24.97 -6.25 6.21
CA VAL A 483 23.69 -5.65 6.60
C VAL A 483 23.17 -4.78 5.46
N ALA A 484 21.94 -4.99 5.03
CA ALA A 484 21.21 -3.99 4.26
C ALA A 484 20.03 -3.48 5.07
N MET A 485 19.84 -2.17 5.10
CA MET A 485 18.67 -1.52 5.68
C MET A 485 18.04 -0.60 4.64
N ALA A 486 16.71 -0.58 4.58
CA ALA A 486 15.97 0.39 3.79
C ALA A 486 14.73 0.87 4.54
N GLY A 487 14.29 2.10 4.27
CA GLY A 487 13.00 2.58 4.74
C GLY A 487 11.86 1.89 4.00
N ASP A 488 10.77 1.59 4.69
CA ASP A 488 9.61 0.92 4.09
C ASP A 488 8.75 1.89 3.26
N HIS A 489 8.56 3.10 3.74
CA HIS A 489 7.85 4.20 3.04
C HIS A 489 8.14 5.55 3.70
N ALA A 490 7.80 6.65 3.02
CA ALA A 490 7.75 7.97 3.63
C ALA A 490 6.54 8.09 4.58
N PRO A 491 6.57 8.98 5.59
CA PRO A 491 5.41 9.26 6.42
C PRO A 491 4.27 9.88 5.60
N SER A 492 3.01 9.68 6.03
CA SER A 492 1.81 10.07 5.28
C SER A 492 1.72 11.57 4.96
N PHE A 493 2.31 12.41 5.81
CA PHE A 493 2.27 13.87 5.64
C PHE A 493 3.31 14.42 4.66
N VAL A 494 4.22 13.61 4.09
CA VAL A 494 5.26 14.06 3.13
C VAL A 494 4.67 14.90 1.99
N LYS A 495 3.54 14.48 1.44
CA LYS A 495 2.84 15.18 0.34
C LYS A 495 2.32 16.59 0.70
N HIS A 496 2.23 16.91 1.99
CA HIS A 496 1.74 18.21 2.48
C HIS A 496 2.87 19.22 2.70
N VAL A 497 4.10 18.72 2.84
CA VAL A 497 5.30 19.53 3.10
C VAL A 497 6.29 19.52 1.93
N ALA A 498 6.09 18.65 0.96
CA ALA A 498 6.93 18.57 -0.24
C ALA A 498 6.82 19.84 -1.10
N ASP A 499 7.97 20.40 -1.48
CA ASP A 499 8.07 21.55 -2.38
C ASP A 499 8.30 21.07 -3.82
N ALA A 500 7.38 21.43 -4.71
CA ALA A 500 7.45 21.07 -6.13
C ALA A 500 8.72 21.61 -6.84
N SER A 501 9.41 22.60 -6.25
CA SER A 501 10.69 23.11 -6.81
C SER A 501 11.84 22.12 -6.71
N PHE A 502 11.73 21.09 -5.86
CA PHE A 502 12.72 20.00 -5.74
C PHE A 502 12.65 18.99 -6.88
N ALA A 503 11.64 19.08 -7.74
CA ALA A 503 11.45 18.16 -8.86
C ALA A 503 11.24 18.89 -10.19
N ALA A 504 11.69 18.29 -11.29
CA ALA A 504 11.50 18.85 -12.62
C ALA A 504 10.05 18.71 -13.11
N THR A 505 9.34 17.68 -12.65
CA THR A 505 7.95 17.39 -13.01
C THR A 505 7.20 16.84 -11.78
N ASN A 506 5.85 16.86 -11.82
CA ASN A 506 5.03 16.23 -10.78
C ASN A 506 5.30 14.70 -10.66
N ASN A 507 5.65 14.04 -11.75
CA ASN A 507 6.02 12.61 -11.71
C ASN A 507 7.34 12.41 -10.97
N ASP A 508 8.33 13.30 -11.15
CA ASP A 508 9.59 13.24 -10.43
C ASP A 508 9.36 13.49 -8.93
N LEU A 509 8.48 14.43 -8.56
CA LEU A 509 8.12 14.65 -7.16
C LEU A 509 7.50 13.40 -6.53
N GLN A 510 6.59 12.73 -7.22
CA GLN A 510 6.00 11.47 -6.74
C GLN A 510 7.03 10.34 -6.56
N ILE A 511 8.09 10.33 -7.39
CA ILE A 511 9.21 9.39 -7.22
C ILE A 511 10.02 9.79 -5.98
N LEU A 512 10.32 11.07 -5.79
CA LEU A 512 11.04 11.55 -4.61
C LEU A 512 10.27 11.26 -3.32
N GLU A 513 8.96 11.49 -3.27
CA GLU A 513 8.08 11.15 -2.14
C GLU A 513 8.07 9.66 -1.77
N ARG A 514 8.51 8.78 -2.68
CA ARG A 514 8.63 7.34 -2.49
C ARG A 514 10.06 6.86 -2.31
N SER A 515 11.03 7.76 -2.45
CA SER A 515 12.46 7.43 -2.38
C SER A 515 12.89 7.31 -0.93
N THR A 516 13.00 6.09 -0.41
CA THR A 516 13.44 5.83 0.95
C THR A 516 14.94 5.53 1.00
N PRO A 517 15.70 6.04 1.98
CA PRO A 517 17.11 5.73 2.11
C PRO A 517 17.37 4.24 2.27
N PHE A 518 18.47 3.76 1.70
CA PHE A 518 19.04 2.46 2.00
C PHE A 518 20.54 2.55 2.19
N PHE A 519 21.10 1.61 2.93
CA PHE A 519 22.52 1.31 2.91
C PHE A 519 22.77 -0.20 2.84
N ILE A 520 23.95 -0.57 2.33
CA ILE A 520 24.53 -1.92 2.46
C ILE A 520 25.90 -1.74 3.09
N TRP A 521 26.09 -2.31 4.26
CA TRP A 521 27.32 -2.22 5.05
C TRP A 521 27.80 -3.60 5.46
N ALA A 522 29.10 -3.78 5.65
CA ALA A 522 29.65 -5.02 6.17
C ALA A 522 30.74 -4.76 7.22
N ASN A 523 30.88 -5.68 8.16
CA ASN A 523 31.94 -5.70 9.15
C ASN A 523 33.28 -6.22 8.59
N TYR A 524 33.32 -6.53 7.29
CA TYR A 524 34.51 -6.92 6.52
C TYR A 524 34.60 -6.06 5.23
N PRO A 525 35.77 -5.98 4.56
CA PRO A 525 35.91 -5.15 3.35
C PRO A 525 34.93 -5.54 2.24
N LEU A 526 34.15 -4.60 1.74
CA LEU A 526 33.30 -4.76 0.56
C LEU A 526 34.11 -4.52 -0.73
N GLU A 527 34.16 -5.53 -1.60
CA GLU A 527 34.97 -5.49 -2.84
C GLU A 527 34.20 -5.01 -4.07
N HIS A 528 32.86 -4.98 -3.99
CA HIS A 528 31.98 -4.79 -5.15
C HIS A 528 31.12 -3.52 -5.08
N THR A 529 31.47 -2.54 -4.25
CA THR A 529 30.68 -1.30 -4.05
C THR A 529 30.44 -0.52 -5.35
N ALA A 530 31.41 -0.51 -6.26
CA ALA A 530 31.26 0.16 -7.56
C ALA A 530 30.10 -0.42 -8.41
N ALA A 531 29.82 -1.72 -8.31
CA ALA A 531 28.70 -2.35 -9.02
C ALA A 531 27.31 -1.97 -8.45
N ALA A 532 27.29 -1.52 -7.20
CA ALA A 532 26.06 -1.08 -6.54
C ALA A 532 25.83 0.44 -6.62
N THR A 533 26.84 1.21 -7.02
CA THR A 533 26.79 2.67 -7.04
C THR A 533 26.45 3.17 -8.45
N SER A 534 25.44 4.03 -8.57
CA SER A 534 25.11 4.69 -9.83
C SER A 534 26.17 5.75 -10.19
N THR A 535 26.57 5.78 -11.46
CA THR A 535 27.47 6.82 -11.99
C THR A 535 26.71 8.00 -12.59
N THR A 536 25.41 7.89 -12.78
CA THR A 536 24.57 8.88 -13.48
C THR A 536 23.51 9.50 -12.59
N ASP A 537 23.07 8.79 -11.55
CA ASP A 537 22.10 9.28 -10.58
C ASP A 537 22.79 9.61 -9.24
N PRO A 538 22.89 10.88 -8.85
CA PRO A 538 23.55 11.28 -7.60
C PRO A 538 22.84 10.72 -6.34
N LEU A 539 21.55 10.37 -6.43
CA LEU A 539 20.80 9.76 -5.35
C LEU A 539 20.96 8.23 -5.30
N ASN A 540 21.68 7.65 -6.26
CA ASN A 540 21.86 6.21 -6.38
C ASN A 540 20.56 5.43 -6.21
N ARG A 541 19.49 5.88 -6.92
CA ARG A 541 18.16 5.30 -6.80
C ARG A 541 18.06 3.95 -7.48
N MET A 542 17.30 3.06 -6.88
CA MET A 542 16.88 1.80 -7.49
C MET A 542 15.48 1.40 -6.98
N ASP A 543 14.79 0.57 -7.72
CA ASP A 543 13.54 -0.04 -7.28
C ASP A 543 13.77 -0.98 -6.09
N MET A 544 12.82 -1.08 -5.14
CA MET A 544 12.93 -1.93 -3.96
C MET A 544 13.22 -3.39 -4.31
N VAL A 545 12.68 -3.89 -5.41
CA VAL A 545 12.90 -5.26 -5.89
C VAL A 545 14.36 -5.58 -6.20
N MET A 546 15.19 -4.56 -6.36
CA MET A 546 16.62 -4.69 -6.70
C MET A 546 17.52 -4.72 -5.46
N LEU A 547 16.98 -4.46 -4.26
CA LEU A 547 17.79 -4.40 -3.04
C LEU A 547 18.37 -5.77 -2.66
N ALA A 548 17.54 -6.82 -2.60
CA ALA A 548 18.02 -8.16 -2.25
C ALA A 548 19.05 -8.70 -3.26
N PRO A 549 18.84 -8.64 -4.60
CA PRO A 549 19.89 -9.01 -5.56
C PRO A 549 21.20 -8.21 -5.38
N THR A 550 21.09 -6.88 -5.09
CA THR A 550 22.26 -6.04 -4.86
C THR A 550 23.00 -6.45 -3.57
N LEU A 551 22.27 -6.76 -2.50
CA LEU A 551 22.85 -7.25 -1.26
C LEU A 551 23.61 -8.57 -1.48
N LEU A 552 23.00 -9.54 -2.17
CA LEU A 552 23.65 -10.82 -2.49
C LEU A 552 24.90 -10.64 -3.36
N GLN A 553 24.86 -9.69 -4.32
CA GLN A 553 26.03 -9.32 -5.13
C GLN A 553 27.16 -8.76 -4.26
N GLN A 554 26.83 -7.84 -3.31
CA GLN A 554 27.80 -7.25 -2.40
C GLN A 554 28.39 -8.28 -1.43
N ALA A 555 27.59 -9.27 -1.03
CA ALA A 555 28.00 -10.40 -0.19
C ALA A 555 28.91 -11.39 -0.95
N GLY A 556 29.05 -11.27 -2.27
CA GLY A 556 29.76 -12.22 -3.10
C GLY A 556 29.08 -13.58 -3.23
N LEU A 557 27.79 -13.66 -2.95
CA LEU A 557 27.03 -14.93 -2.99
C LEU A 557 26.67 -15.33 -4.43
N PRO A 558 26.46 -16.61 -4.70
CA PRO A 558 25.92 -17.07 -5.97
C PRO A 558 24.64 -16.32 -6.30
N LEU A 559 24.35 -16.06 -7.57
CA LEU A 559 23.17 -15.36 -8.03
C LEU A 559 22.34 -16.26 -8.93
N SER A 560 21.03 -16.33 -8.69
CA SER A 560 20.09 -16.96 -9.61
C SER A 560 20.02 -16.18 -10.93
N ASP A 561 19.54 -16.81 -12.01
CA ASP A 561 19.38 -16.11 -13.29
C ASP A 561 18.37 -14.96 -13.19
N TYR A 562 17.36 -15.07 -12.32
CA TYR A 562 16.44 -13.99 -12.03
C TYR A 562 17.15 -12.79 -11.36
N TYR A 563 17.99 -13.03 -10.36
CA TYR A 563 18.77 -11.97 -9.71
C TYR A 563 19.78 -11.33 -10.65
N LYS A 564 20.44 -12.10 -11.50
CA LYS A 564 21.32 -11.56 -12.57
C LYS A 564 20.54 -10.66 -13.52
N TYR A 565 19.33 -11.07 -13.90
CA TYR A 565 18.44 -10.25 -14.74
C TYR A 565 18.07 -8.93 -14.08
N LEU A 566 17.71 -8.93 -12.79
CA LEU A 566 17.37 -7.71 -12.04
C LEU A 566 18.59 -6.76 -11.92
N LEU A 567 19.78 -7.30 -11.73
CA LEU A 567 21.01 -6.50 -11.68
C LEU A 567 21.37 -5.90 -13.05
N GLU A 568 21.16 -6.63 -14.14
CA GLU A 568 21.30 -6.09 -15.50
C GLU A 568 20.26 -4.98 -15.76
N MET A 569 19.04 -5.17 -15.30
CA MET A 569 18.01 -4.13 -15.37
C MET A 569 18.37 -2.91 -14.55
N LYS A 570 18.86 -3.08 -13.31
CA LYS A 570 19.32 -1.98 -12.47
C LYS A 570 20.31 -1.08 -13.20
N HIS A 571 21.20 -1.67 -13.98
CA HIS A 571 22.17 -0.90 -14.75
C HIS A 571 21.52 0.00 -15.81
N ASN A 572 20.46 -0.48 -16.46
CA ASN A 572 19.81 0.21 -17.60
C ASN A 572 18.57 1.02 -17.18
N THR A 573 17.83 0.55 -16.18
CA THR A 573 16.57 1.14 -15.73
C THR A 573 16.42 0.91 -14.22
N PRO A 574 17.16 1.65 -13.40
CA PRO A 574 17.16 1.44 -11.95
C PRO A 574 15.80 1.74 -11.30
N VAL A 575 15.02 2.63 -11.90
CA VAL A 575 13.69 3.01 -11.42
C VAL A 575 12.63 2.57 -12.41
N VAL A 576 11.76 1.65 -11.97
CA VAL A 576 10.64 1.15 -12.78
C VAL A 576 9.40 1.96 -12.47
N THR A 577 8.76 2.49 -13.51
CA THR A 577 7.51 3.24 -13.42
C THR A 577 6.46 2.60 -14.33
N ALA A 578 5.18 2.91 -14.12
CA ALA A 578 4.14 2.41 -15.02
C ALA A 578 4.37 2.79 -16.50
N ALA A 579 5.02 3.93 -16.74
CA ALA A 579 5.33 4.39 -18.09
C ALA A 579 6.41 3.55 -18.78
N ASN A 580 7.38 3.02 -18.03
CA ASN A 580 8.45 2.18 -18.57
C ASN A 580 8.26 0.69 -18.26
N ALA A 581 7.36 0.31 -17.34
CA ALA A 581 7.05 -1.07 -17.00
C ALA A 581 6.57 -1.89 -18.21
N VAL A 582 5.86 -1.26 -19.15
CA VAL A 582 5.41 -1.91 -20.40
C VAL A 582 6.60 -2.41 -21.24
N SER A 583 7.75 -1.75 -21.15
CA SER A 583 8.99 -2.19 -21.82
C SER A 583 9.72 -3.31 -21.04
N TYR A 584 9.34 -3.56 -19.78
CA TYR A 584 10.00 -4.47 -18.84
C TYR A 584 9.03 -5.48 -18.21
N THR A 585 8.03 -5.89 -18.92
CA THR A 585 6.91 -6.75 -18.52
C THR A 585 7.29 -8.11 -17.92
N HIS A 586 8.57 -8.39 -17.79
CA HIS A 586 9.08 -9.66 -17.26
C HIS A 586 9.37 -9.64 -15.77
N LEU A 587 9.28 -8.46 -15.13
CA LEU A 587 9.67 -8.25 -13.74
C LEU A 587 8.71 -8.80 -12.69
N THR A 588 7.52 -9.20 -13.07
CA THR A 588 6.42 -9.28 -12.09
C THR A 588 5.61 -10.56 -12.14
N LEU A 589 5.98 -11.52 -12.96
CA LEU A 589 5.26 -12.79 -12.93
C LEU A 589 5.89 -13.72 -11.90
N PRO A 590 5.11 -14.19 -10.92
CA PRO A 590 5.57 -15.27 -10.06
C PRO A 590 5.99 -16.43 -10.97
N THR A 591 7.23 -16.88 -10.82
CA THR A 591 7.79 -18.03 -11.54
C THR A 591 7.17 -19.36 -11.09
N THR A 592 6.14 -19.32 -10.26
CA THR A 592 5.34 -20.48 -9.91
C THR A 592 4.19 -20.61 -10.91
N PRO A 593 4.15 -21.67 -11.71
CA PRO A 593 2.92 -21.99 -12.44
C PRO A 593 1.81 -22.22 -11.41
N TYR A 594 0.67 -21.57 -11.59
CA TYR A 594 -0.54 -21.93 -10.89
C TYR A 594 -0.89 -23.37 -11.30
N VAL A 595 -0.64 -24.33 -10.41
CA VAL A 595 -1.21 -25.66 -10.46
C VAL A 595 -2.19 -25.79 -9.30
#